data_a49c5d1180fe3db3ccb955ca102b7c62
#
_entry.id   a49c5d1180fe3db3ccb955ca102b7c62
#
_cell.length_a   1.000
_cell.length_b   1.000
_cell.length_c   1.000
_cell.angle_alpha   90.00
_cell.angle_beta   90.00
_cell.angle_gamma   90.00
#
_symmetry.space_group_name_H-M   'P 1'
#
loop_
_entity.id
_entity.type
_entity.pdbx_description
1 polymer ?
#
loop_
_entity_poly.entity_id
_entity_poly.type
_entity_poly.pdbx_seq_one_letter_code
_entity_poly.pdbx_strand_id
1 'polypeptide(L)'
;MAQAVRAGRMRVVARSAAAGTVIAESADHSILMHIGHPEYAGARLAEEYRRDLRLGLSNVHAPANIDLDHPVSQWRSHSLVFFANWIRLVHERASAPRQVRSS
;
A
#
# COMPACT_ATOMS: atom_id res chain seq x y z
N MET A 1 -2.83 -14.93 -1.62
CA MET A 1 -1.98 -14.20 -2.60
C MET A 1 -0.90 -15.07 -3.23
N ALA A 2 -0.18 -15.89 -2.47
CA ALA A 2 0.90 -16.76 -3.02
C ALA A 2 0.41 -17.67 -4.16
N GLN A 3 -0.77 -18.24 -4.04
CA GLN A 3 -1.35 -19.08 -5.09
C GLN A 3 -1.68 -18.26 -6.36
N ALA A 4 -2.22 -17.05 -6.20
CA ALA A 4 -2.51 -16.18 -7.33
C ALA A 4 -1.24 -15.72 -8.06
N VAL A 5 -0.17 -15.47 -7.32
CA VAL A 5 1.14 -15.12 -7.90
C VAL A 5 1.69 -16.30 -8.71
N ARG A 6 1.67 -17.53 -8.16
CA ARG A 6 2.14 -18.72 -8.86
C ARG A 6 1.32 -19.02 -10.12
N ALA A 7 0.03 -18.72 -10.10
CA ALA A 7 -0.86 -18.88 -11.24
C ALA A 7 -0.76 -17.76 -12.29
N GLY A 8 0.08 -16.74 -12.07
CA GLY A 8 0.25 -15.62 -12.99
C GLY A 8 -0.89 -14.61 -12.97
N ARG A 9 -1.83 -14.70 -12.03
CA ARG A 9 -2.94 -13.74 -11.90
C ARG A 9 -2.56 -12.47 -11.15
N MET A 10 -1.53 -12.56 -10.29
CA MET A 10 -1.04 -11.45 -9.50
C MET A 10 0.47 -11.33 -9.67
N ARG A 11 0.98 -10.11 -9.63
CA ARG A 11 2.40 -9.80 -9.66
C ARG A 11 2.78 -9.01 -8.41
N VAL A 12 3.87 -9.42 -7.76
CA VAL A 12 4.43 -8.66 -6.65
C VAL A 12 5.23 -7.49 -7.21
N VAL A 13 4.85 -6.27 -6.84
CA VAL A 13 5.51 -5.04 -7.30
C VAL A 13 6.58 -4.60 -6.31
N ALA A 14 6.32 -4.74 -5.01
CA ALA A 14 7.27 -4.38 -3.97
C ALA A 14 7.22 -5.37 -2.82
N ARG A 15 8.38 -5.67 -2.26
CA ARG A 15 8.55 -6.62 -1.17
C ARG A 15 9.56 -6.09 -0.16
N SER A 16 9.32 -6.40 1.12
CA SER A 16 10.21 -6.10 2.23
C SER A 16 10.62 -7.39 2.93
N ALA A 17 11.87 -7.48 3.37
CA ALA A 17 12.33 -8.63 4.15
C ALA A 17 11.56 -8.76 5.48
N ALA A 18 11.21 -7.64 6.11
CA ALA A 18 10.49 -7.64 7.38
C ALA A 18 8.99 -7.86 7.24
N ALA A 19 8.35 -7.32 6.19
CA ALA A 19 6.90 -7.30 6.03
C ALA A 19 6.39 -8.25 4.93
N GLY A 20 7.26 -8.83 4.12
CA GLY A 20 6.88 -9.66 2.99
C GLY A 20 6.38 -8.83 1.81
N THR A 21 5.30 -9.26 1.16
CA THR A 21 4.71 -8.54 0.04
C THR A 21 4.07 -7.24 0.53
N VAL A 22 4.45 -6.12 -0.05
CA VAL A 22 3.94 -4.79 0.30
C VAL A 22 2.97 -4.27 -0.76
N ILE A 23 3.31 -4.41 -2.03
CA ILE A 23 2.47 -3.98 -3.15
C ILE A 23 2.36 -5.13 -4.14
N ALA A 24 1.14 -5.40 -4.59
CA ALA A 24 0.87 -6.39 -5.63
C ALA A 24 -0.19 -5.85 -6.60
N GLU A 25 -0.15 -6.32 -7.83
CA GLU A 25 -1.14 -5.95 -8.83
C GLU A 25 -1.63 -7.19 -9.59
N SER A 26 -2.84 -7.11 -10.14
CA SER A 26 -3.34 -8.14 -11.03
C SER A 26 -2.61 -8.08 -12.38
N ALA A 27 -2.59 -9.21 -13.08
CA ALA A 27 -1.89 -9.32 -14.37
C ALA A 27 -2.42 -8.33 -15.41
N ASP A 28 -3.69 -8.00 -15.36
CA ASP A 28 -4.33 -7.04 -16.26
C ASP A 28 -4.29 -5.59 -15.75
N HIS A 29 -3.60 -5.34 -14.63
CA HIS A 29 -3.49 -4.03 -13.98
C HIS A 29 -4.82 -3.42 -13.50
N SER A 30 -5.89 -4.21 -13.39
CA SER A 30 -7.18 -3.71 -12.93
C SER A 30 -7.31 -3.62 -11.41
N ILE A 31 -6.46 -4.35 -10.68
CA ILE A 31 -6.44 -4.38 -9.21
C ILE A 31 -5.05 -4.07 -8.73
N LEU A 32 -4.94 -3.07 -7.86
CA LEU A 32 -3.71 -2.73 -7.17
C LEU A 32 -3.95 -2.88 -5.67
N MET A 33 -3.10 -3.62 -5.00
CA MET A 33 -3.16 -3.82 -3.56
C MET A 33 -1.92 -3.25 -2.90
N HIS A 34 -2.13 -2.42 -1.90
CA HIS A 34 -1.08 -1.91 -1.03
C HIS A 34 -1.38 -2.36 0.40
N ILE A 35 -0.47 -3.16 0.97
CA ILE A 35 -0.62 -3.68 2.33
C ILE A 35 0.01 -2.69 3.29
N GLY A 36 -0.75 -1.67 3.65
CA GLY A 36 -0.31 -0.57 4.50
C GLY A 36 -1.08 0.68 4.15
N HIS A 37 -0.71 1.76 4.80
CA HIS A 37 -1.38 3.05 4.63
C HIS A 37 -0.36 4.14 4.28
N PRO A 38 0.10 4.22 3.03
CA PRO A 38 1.07 5.24 2.63
C PRO A 38 0.53 6.66 2.76
N GLU A 39 -0.79 6.82 2.83
CA GLU A 39 -1.46 8.10 3.05
C GLU A 39 -1.36 8.60 4.50
N TYR A 40 -0.99 7.74 5.45
CA TYR A 40 -0.91 8.14 6.86
C TYR A 40 0.25 9.10 7.09
N ALA A 41 -0.04 10.18 7.83
CA ALA A 41 1.00 11.00 8.44
C ALA A 41 1.59 10.28 9.66
N GLY A 42 2.82 10.64 10.05
CA GLY A 42 3.47 10.04 11.21
C GLY A 42 2.65 10.17 12.49
N ALA A 43 2.00 11.32 12.70
CA ALA A 43 1.10 11.54 13.84
C ALA A 43 -0.05 10.53 13.90
N ARG A 44 -0.63 10.16 12.76
CA ARG A 44 -1.72 9.19 12.68
C ARG A 44 -1.26 7.81 13.14
N LEU A 45 -0.07 7.39 12.76
CA LEU A 45 0.49 6.10 13.17
C LEU A 45 0.74 6.06 14.68
N ALA A 46 1.27 7.15 15.25
CA ALA A 46 1.48 7.28 16.68
C ALA A 46 0.15 7.24 17.46
N GLU A 47 -0.89 7.90 16.95
CA GLU A 47 -2.23 7.88 17.54
C GLU A 47 -2.83 6.48 17.56
N GLU A 48 -2.73 5.73 16.47
CA GLU A 48 -3.22 4.35 16.40
C GLU A 48 -2.49 3.45 17.41
N TYR A 49 -1.18 3.56 17.49
CA TYR A 49 -0.39 2.77 18.43
C TYR A 49 -0.83 3.04 19.88
N ARG A 50 -0.96 4.32 20.25
CA ARG A 50 -1.39 4.72 21.60
C ARG A 50 -2.83 4.27 21.89
N ARG A 51 -3.72 4.36 20.90
CA ARG A 51 -5.09 3.86 21.03
C ARG A 51 -5.09 2.36 21.32
N ASP A 52 -4.33 1.59 20.57
CA ASP A 52 -4.29 0.14 20.72
C ASP A 52 -3.73 -0.27 22.08
N LEU A 53 -2.74 0.46 22.61
CA LEU A 53 -2.25 0.26 23.96
C LEU A 53 -3.33 0.53 25.01
N ARG A 54 -4.10 1.63 24.86
CA ARG A 54 -5.19 1.96 25.79
C ARG A 54 -6.30 0.94 25.78
N LEU A 55 -6.58 0.32 24.64
CA LEU A 55 -7.59 -0.71 24.50
C LEU A 55 -7.14 -2.07 25.01
N GLY A 56 -5.87 -2.20 25.43
CA GLY A 56 -5.32 -3.46 25.93
C GLY A 56 -5.24 -4.56 24.90
N LEU A 57 -5.13 -4.20 23.61
CA LEU A 57 -5.02 -5.18 22.54
C LEU A 57 -3.70 -5.95 22.63
N SER A 58 -3.74 -7.26 22.38
CA SER A 58 -2.56 -8.11 22.32
C SER A 58 -1.80 -7.89 21.01
N ASN A 59 -0.50 -8.22 21.02
CA ASN A 59 0.38 -8.13 19.85
C ASN A 59 0.52 -6.70 19.27
N VAL A 60 0.43 -5.68 20.13
CA VAL A 60 0.69 -4.30 19.75
C VAL A 60 2.19 -4.04 19.84
N HIS A 61 2.81 -3.74 18.71
CA HIS A 61 4.23 -3.43 18.62
C HIS A 61 4.43 -1.94 18.31
N ALA A 62 5.39 -1.32 18.98
CA ALA A 62 5.77 0.05 18.66
C ALA A 62 6.29 0.13 17.22
N PRO A 63 5.97 1.22 16.47
CA PRO A 63 6.57 1.44 15.16
C PRO A 63 8.10 1.52 15.28
N ALA A 64 8.80 0.79 14.39
CA ALA A 64 10.25 0.65 14.48
C ALA A 64 11.01 1.90 14.01
N ASN A 65 10.42 2.70 13.13
CA ASN A 65 11.07 3.80 12.41
C ASN A 65 10.38 5.15 12.62
N ILE A 66 9.64 5.30 13.70
CA ILE A 66 8.97 6.56 14.06
C ILE A 66 9.26 6.87 15.52
N ASP A 67 9.65 8.12 15.80
CA ASP A 67 9.68 8.67 17.14
C ASP A 67 8.25 9.06 17.53
N LEU A 68 7.70 8.39 18.55
CA LEU A 68 6.32 8.62 18.98
C LEU A 68 6.10 10.01 19.57
N ASP A 69 7.13 10.63 20.12
CA ASP A 69 7.05 11.98 20.70
C ASP A 69 7.18 13.07 19.62
N HIS A 70 7.88 12.76 18.54
CA HIS A 70 8.08 13.67 17.41
C HIS A 70 7.86 12.91 16.09
N PRO A 71 6.61 12.49 15.80
CA PRO A 71 6.33 11.64 14.65
C PRO A 71 6.46 12.43 13.34
N VAL A 72 7.52 12.13 12.59
CA VAL A 72 7.76 12.69 11.26
C VAL A 72 7.61 11.58 10.23
N SER A 73 6.80 11.83 9.20
CA SER A 73 6.64 10.89 8.10
C SER A 73 7.87 10.90 7.19
N GLN A 74 8.61 9.79 7.17
CA GLN A 74 9.77 9.61 6.28
C GLN A 74 9.36 9.09 4.90
N TRP A 75 8.09 8.73 4.71
CA TRP A 75 7.60 8.13 3.47
C TRP A 75 6.72 9.09 2.64
N ARG A 76 6.64 10.35 3.02
CA ARG A 76 5.73 11.32 2.38
C ARG A 76 6.00 11.49 0.88
N SER A 77 7.27 11.60 0.48
CA SER A 77 7.65 11.72 -0.93
C SER A 77 7.29 10.46 -1.72
N HIS A 78 7.51 9.27 -1.15
CA HIS A 78 7.13 8.01 -1.76
C HIS A 78 5.62 7.88 -1.90
N SER A 79 4.87 8.30 -0.88
CA SER A 79 3.41 8.32 -0.90
C SER A 79 2.87 9.22 -2.01
N LEU A 80 3.41 10.43 -2.14
CA LEU A 80 3.00 11.38 -3.18
C LEU A 80 3.26 10.83 -4.59
N VAL A 81 4.42 10.24 -4.81
CA VAL A 81 4.78 9.63 -6.10
C VAL A 81 3.89 8.42 -6.40
N PHE A 82 3.63 7.58 -5.41
CA PHE A 82 2.75 6.42 -5.55
C PHE A 82 1.35 6.84 -6.00
N PHE A 83 0.73 7.78 -5.30
CA PHE A 83 -0.62 8.22 -5.64
C PHE A 83 -0.68 8.99 -6.95
N ALA A 84 0.30 9.82 -7.26
CA ALA A 84 0.36 10.52 -8.54
C ALA A 84 0.45 9.55 -9.72
N ASN A 85 1.28 8.51 -9.60
CA ASN A 85 1.42 7.49 -10.63
C ASN A 85 0.15 6.65 -10.79
N TRP A 86 -0.51 6.32 -9.68
CA TRP A 86 -1.76 5.57 -9.71
C TRP A 86 -2.88 6.37 -10.37
N ILE A 87 -3.04 7.64 -10.01
CA ILE A 87 -4.04 8.53 -10.62
C ILE A 87 -3.80 8.65 -12.11
N ARG A 88 -2.54 8.82 -12.53
CA ARG A 88 -2.18 8.89 -13.94
C ARG A 88 -2.55 7.61 -14.68
N LEU A 89 -2.27 6.45 -14.11
CA LEU A 89 -2.63 5.15 -14.70
C LEU A 89 -4.14 5.00 -14.87
N VAL A 90 -4.91 5.37 -13.84
CA VAL A 90 -6.38 5.34 -13.89
C VAL A 90 -6.90 6.26 -14.99
N HIS A 91 -6.36 7.47 -15.08
CA HIS A 91 -6.74 8.45 -16.11
C HIS A 91 -6.43 7.95 -17.51
N GLU A 92 -5.24 7.40 -17.73
CA GLU A 92 -4.84 6.86 -19.03
C GLU A 92 -5.74 5.71 -19.46
N ARG A 93 -6.10 4.82 -18.54
CA ARG A 93 -7.00 3.70 -18.84
C ARG A 93 -8.43 4.15 -19.11
N ALA A 94 -8.93 5.12 -18.37
CA ALA A 94 -10.25 5.69 -18.59
C ALA A 94 -10.36 6.43 -19.92
N SER A 95 -9.25 7.02 -20.40
CA SER A 95 -9.18 7.78 -21.66
C SER A 95 -8.80 6.91 -22.85
N ALA A 96 -8.37 5.66 -22.63
CA ALA A 96 -8.00 4.76 -23.71
C ALA A 96 -9.23 4.33 -24.53
N PRO A 97 -9.12 4.18 -25.87
CA PRO A 97 -10.21 3.64 -26.67
C PRO A 97 -10.60 2.26 -26.16
N ARG A 98 -11.90 2.01 -26.02
CA ARG A 98 -12.39 0.69 -25.67
C ARG A 98 -12.01 -0.29 -26.78
N GLN A 99 -11.24 -1.31 -26.44
CA GLN A 99 -11.06 -2.43 -27.35
C GLN A 99 -12.39 -3.17 -27.47
N VAL A 100 -12.92 -3.20 -28.68
CA VAL A 100 -14.06 -4.05 -28.98
C VAL A 100 -13.56 -5.49 -28.89
N ARG A 101 -14.04 -6.22 -27.87
CA ARG A 101 -13.77 -7.65 -27.83
C ARG A 101 -14.51 -8.29 -28.99
N SER A 102 -13.78 -8.76 -29.97
CA SER A 102 -14.33 -9.68 -30.93
C SER A 102 -14.73 -10.95 -30.17
N SER A 103 -16.01 -11.20 -30.07
CA SER A 103 -16.53 -12.42 -29.47
C SER A 103 -16.22 -13.61 -30.39
#